data_2ae556244cbbb4e59bcc04b7976c0cb7
#
_entry.id   2ae556244cbbb4e59bcc04b7976c0cb7
#
_cell.length_a   1.000
_cell.length_b   1.000
_cell.length_c   1.000
_cell.angle_alpha   90.00
_cell.angle_beta   90.00
_cell.angle_gamma   90.00
#
_symmetry.space_group_name_H-M   'P 1'
#
loop_
_entity.id
_entity.type
_entity.pdbx_description
1 polymer ?
#
loop_
_entity_poly.entity_id
_entity_poly.type
_entity_poly.pdbx_seq_one_letter_code
_entity_poly.pdbx_strand_id
1 'polypeptide(L)'
;MAVFTEIGREELNRLLNQYDIGEAQRFEGISSGIENSNFYLDTDKGKYVLTVFERLNKEQVPYYLELTHHLGKKGLNVSAPIPAKDGSLSSEVCGKPCCIAACIPGQYVELPSAKVCGELGAVLAQMHSAVEDFPLVQENTKGSKFWLSVMPGLKPYLPERLYELLEEEVSYQVDLENSPAYKALPNGAVHADLFRNNSLIEVNGKEEKLSGIIDFYFACNAPFLYDLAVVLNDWCINLETGEIDMPKAQALIDGYNSVRALTEADRELWQDMLRRAALRFWVSRLYDYYMPRPASLLKPHDPSHFEKIMLLRRKAKASDLPWI
;
A
#
# COMPACT_ATOMS: atom_id res chain seq x y z
N MET A 1 -5.23 20.84 1.17
CA MET A 1 -3.84 20.77 1.61
C MET A 1 -3.72 19.61 2.59
N ALA A 2 -2.86 18.64 2.31
CA ALA A 2 -2.63 17.50 3.21
C ALA A 2 -1.32 17.69 4.03
N VAL A 3 -1.06 18.92 4.47
CA VAL A 3 -0.02 19.22 5.44
C VAL A 3 -0.73 19.57 6.75
N PHE A 4 -0.58 18.71 7.75
CA PHE A 4 -1.19 18.86 9.08
C PHE A 4 -0.21 19.53 10.06
N THR A 5 1.10 19.33 9.86
CA THR A 5 2.16 19.90 10.68
C THR A 5 2.94 20.94 9.86
N GLU A 6 2.91 22.20 10.28
CA GLU A 6 3.74 23.24 9.72
C GLU A 6 5.13 23.20 10.35
N ILE A 7 6.18 23.23 9.51
CA ILE A 7 7.58 23.19 9.97
C ILE A 7 8.23 24.53 9.64
N GLY A 8 8.66 25.25 10.67
CA GLY A 8 9.41 26.48 10.53
C GLY A 8 10.87 26.24 10.11
N ARG A 9 11.50 27.28 9.57
CA ARG A 9 12.90 27.20 9.07
C ARG A 9 13.90 26.76 10.15
N GLU A 10 13.73 27.22 11.37
CA GLU A 10 14.62 26.84 12.49
C GLU A 10 14.47 25.35 12.87
N GLU A 11 13.24 24.84 12.88
CA GLU A 11 12.94 23.43 13.10
C GLU A 11 13.53 22.55 12.00
N LEU A 12 13.34 22.95 10.73
CA LEU A 12 13.92 22.25 9.59
C LEU A 12 15.46 22.21 9.68
N ASN A 13 16.11 23.34 9.99
CA ASN A 13 17.57 23.38 10.10
C ASN A 13 18.06 22.51 11.26
N ARG A 14 17.36 22.47 12.41
CA ARG A 14 17.69 21.56 13.52
C ARG A 14 17.60 20.10 13.10
N LEU A 15 16.57 19.75 12.33
CA LEU A 15 16.41 18.40 11.79
C LEU A 15 17.56 18.05 10.83
N LEU A 16 17.86 18.93 9.86
CA LEU A 16 18.88 18.69 8.84
C LEU A 16 20.29 18.56 9.41
N ASN A 17 20.58 19.20 10.53
CA ASN A 17 21.86 19.02 11.23
C ASN A 17 22.12 17.58 11.69
N GLN A 18 21.10 16.76 11.77
CA GLN A 18 21.20 15.34 12.12
C GLN A 18 21.59 14.47 10.92
N TYR A 19 21.59 15.00 9.70
CA TYR A 19 21.82 14.26 8.45
C TYR A 19 23.01 14.83 7.66
N ASP A 20 23.57 14.00 6.77
CA ASP A 20 24.62 14.40 5.82
C ASP A 20 24.06 14.71 4.42
N ILE A 21 22.89 15.32 4.33
CA ILE A 21 22.18 15.60 3.07
C ILE A 21 22.29 17.05 2.60
N GLY A 22 23.09 17.88 3.26
CA GLY A 22 23.33 19.27 2.88
C GLY A 22 22.31 20.26 3.45
N GLU A 23 22.30 21.47 2.87
CA GLU A 23 21.46 22.58 3.32
C GLU A 23 20.20 22.70 2.45
N ALA A 24 19.06 23.02 3.06
CA ALA A 24 17.80 23.19 2.35
C ALA A 24 17.82 24.38 1.40
N GLN A 25 17.55 24.14 0.12
CA GLN A 25 17.36 25.13 -0.93
C GLN A 25 15.87 25.35 -1.23
N ARG A 26 15.06 24.28 -1.20
CA ARG A 26 13.61 24.31 -1.38
C ARG A 26 12.95 23.41 -0.34
N PHE A 27 11.83 23.89 0.21
CA PHE A 27 11.02 23.13 1.14
C PHE A 27 9.54 23.46 0.90
N GLU A 28 8.77 22.49 0.40
CA GLU A 28 7.37 22.68 0.02
C GLU A 28 6.50 21.49 0.43
N GLY A 29 5.33 21.79 0.99
CA GLY A 29 4.35 20.76 1.34
C GLY A 29 3.77 20.06 0.11
N ILE A 30 3.63 18.73 0.19
CA ILE A 30 2.97 17.89 -0.81
C ILE A 30 1.49 17.86 -0.48
N SER A 31 0.64 18.31 -1.42
CA SER A 31 -0.81 18.40 -1.21
C SER A 31 -1.54 17.05 -1.33
N SER A 32 -0.90 16.04 -1.90
CA SER A 32 -1.39 14.67 -2.00
C SER A 32 -0.96 13.85 -0.79
N GLY A 33 -1.84 13.03 -0.25
CA GLY A 33 -1.60 12.20 0.94
C GLY A 33 -2.65 12.43 2.01
N ILE A 34 -3.03 11.37 2.73
CA ILE A 34 -4.18 11.36 3.64
C ILE A 34 -3.75 11.15 5.09
N GLU A 35 -2.62 10.46 5.29
CA GLU A 35 -2.23 9.95 6.60
C GLU A 35 -1.07 10.75 7.23
N ASN A 36 -0.16 11.30 6.43
CA ASN A 36 1.07 11.95 6.88
C ASN A 36 1.25 13.32 6.25
N SER A 37 2.01 14.20 6.88
CA SER A 37 2.49 15.43 6.25
C SER A 37 3.77 15.14 5.47
N ASN A 38 3.75 15.35 4.17
CA ASN A 38 4.89 15.13 3.29
C ASN A 38 5.37 16.45 2.71
N PHE A 39 6.70 16.56 2.53
CA PHE A 39 7.34 17.76 2.00
C PHE A 39 8.42 17.38 1.00
N TYR A 40 8.44 18.04 -0.15
CA TYR A 40 9.62 18.10 -1.00
C TYR A 40 10.72 18.90 -0.31
N LEU A 41 11.90 18.32 -0.26
CA LEU A 41 13.09 18.92 0.33
C LEU A 41 14.24 18.81 -0.68
N ASP A 42 14.54 19.90 -1.37
CA ASP A 42 15.73 19.96 -2.23
C ASP A 42 16.88 20.60 -1.43
N THR A 43 18.04 19.97 -1.49
CA THR A 43 19.28 20.45 -0.86
C THR A 43 20.38 20.63 -1.93
N ASP A 44 21.53 21.16 -1.52
CA ASP A 44 22.72 21.21 -2.36
C ASP A 44 23.31 19.83 -2.70
N LYS A 45 22.85 18.76 -2.02
CA LYS A 45 23.31 17.37 -2.26
C LYS A 45 22.29 16.47 -2.95
N GLY A 46 21.03 16.89 -3.08
CA GLY A 46 20.02 16.06 -3.73
C GLY A 46 18.58 16.46 -3.45
N LYS A 47 17.68 15.63 -3.94
CA LYS A 47 16.22 15.78 -3.75
C LYS A 47 15.70 14.71 -2.81
N TYR A 48 14.89 15.10 -1.87
CA TYR A 48 14.40 14.25 -0.79
C TYR A 48 12.91 14.51 -0.54
N VAL A 49 12.30 13.59 0.19
CA VAL A 49 10.97 13.73 0.78
C VAL A 49 11.10 13.60 2.29
N LEU A 50 10.65 14.60 3.02
CA LEU A 50 10.45 14.52 4.46
C LEU A 50 9.02 14.09 4.73
N THR A 51 8.85 12.98 5.46
CA THR A 51 7.56 12.50 5.95
C THR A 51 7.46 12.70 7.45
N VAL A 52 6.43 13.39 7.91
CA VAL A 52 6.07 13.53 9.34
C VAL A 52 4.90 12.60 9.62
N PHE A 53 5.06 11.70 10.57
CA PHE A 53 4.04 10.75 10.96
C PHE A 53 3.01 11.41 11.88
N GLU A 54 1.81 11.62 11.34
CA GLU A 54 0.75 12.31 12.07
C GLU A 54 0.00 11.38 13.04
N ARG A 55 0.03 10.07 12.76
CA ARG A 55 -0.76 9.06 13.48
C ARG A 55 0.08 7.98 14.12
N LEU A 56 1.19 7.61 13.51
CA LEU A 56 2.08 6.60 14.06
C LEU A 56 2.94 7.22 15.16
N ASN A 57 3.04 6.52 16.28
CA ASN A 57 3.92 6.90 17.38
C ASN A 57 5.33 6.30 17.20
N LYS A 58 6.23 6.63 18.13
CA LYS A 58 7.64 6.20 18.09
C LYS A 58 7.82 4.68 18.15
N GLU A 59 6.88 3.95 18.76
CA GLU A 59 6.92 2.50 18.87
C GLU A 59 6.44 1.80 17.59
N GLN A 60 5.57 2.45 16.82
CA GLN A 60 4.99 1.89 15.59
C GLN A 60 5.84 2.15 14.34
N VAL A 61 6.50 3.32 14.28
CA VAL A 61 7.29 3.75 13.12
C VAL A 61 8.43 2.80 12.74
N PRO A 62 9.17 2.19 13.68
CA PRO A 62 10.34 1.37 13.35
C PRO A 62 10.08 0.25 12.36
N TYR A 63 8.94 -0.47 12.47
CA TYR A 63 8.63 -1.57 11.54
C TYR A 63 8.66 -1.11 10.08
N TYR A 64 8.02 0.00 9.78
CA TYR A 64 7.88 0.51 8.39
C TYR A 64 9.21 1.03 7.84
N LEU A 65 10.00 1.71 8.66
CA LEU A 65 11.29 2.24 8.25
C LEU A 65 12.34 1.14 8.09
N GLU A 66 12.37 0.17 9.00
CA GLU A 66 13.25 -1.00 8.89
C GLU A 66 12.90 -1.85 7.66
N LEU A 67 11.61 -2.04 7.36
CA LEU A 67 11.17 -2.75 6.16
C LEU A 67 11.66 -2.07 4.88
N THR A 68 11.40 -0.77 4.73
CA THR A 68 11.81 -0.04 3.52
C THR A 68 13.32 0.11 3.42
N HIS A 69 14.02 0.26 4.54
CA HIS A 69 15.48 0.25 4.59
C HIS A 69 16.07 -1.11 4.17
N HIS A 70 15.48 -2.21 4.66
CA HIS A 70 15.84 -3.57 4.27
C HIS A 70 15.66 -3.81 2.77
N LEU A 71 14.50 -3.44 2.22
CA LEU A 71 14.22 -3.53 0.79
C LEU A 71 15.21 -2.69 -0.05
N GLY A 72 15.49 -1.46 0.39
CA GLY A 72 16.48 -0.60 -0.25
C GLY A 72 17.89 -1.20 -0.24
N LYS A 73 18.32 -1.82 0.86
CA LYS A 73 19.62 -2.57 0.94
C LYS A 73 19.67 -3.77 0.01
N LYS A 74 18.53 -4.39 -0.31
CA LYS A 74 18.42 -5.47 -1.29
C LYS A 74 18.38 -4.95 -2.75
N GLY A 75 18.50 -3.64 -2.96
CA GLY A 75 18.57 -3.00 -4.28
C GLY A 75 17.21 -2.64 -4.90
N LEU A 76 16.13 -2.70 -4.14
CA LEU A 76 14.81 -2.30 -4.59
C LEU A 76 14.63 -0.78 -4.50
N ASN A 77 14.02 -0.19 -5.53
CA ASN A 77 13.76 1.24 -5.54
C ASN A 77 12.46 1.56 -4.79
N VAL A 78 12.58 1.71 -3.49
CA VAL A 78 11.50 2.02 -2.56
C VAL A 78 11.84 3.31 -1.78
N SER A 79 10.84 3.93 -1.15
CA SER A 79 11.03 5.11 -0.30
C SER A 79 11.80 4.78 1.00
N ALA A 80 13.03 4.27 0.84
CA ALA A 80 13.88 3.89 1.96
C ALA A 80 14.38 5.13 2.71
N PRO A 81 14.35 5.11 4.07
CA PRO A 81 14.85 6.22 4.86
C PRO A 81 16.37 6.35 4.76
N ILE A 82 16.83 7.59 4.71
CA ILE A 82 18.26 7.93 4.83
C ILE A 82 18.61 7.91 6.31
N PRO A 83 19.61 7.13 6.72
CA PRO A 83 20.03 7.14 8.12
C PRO A 83 20.55 8.52 8.56
N ALA A 84 20.20 8.92 9.76
CA ALA A 84 20.82 10.07 10.43
C ALA A 84 22.29 9.76 10.76
N LYS A 85 23.06 10.75 11.18
CA LYS A 85 24.49 10.62 11.53
C LYS A 85 24.77 9.61 12.65
N ASP A 86 23.80 9.38 13.52
CA ASP A 86 23.86 8.38 14.59
C ASP A 86 23.38 6.98 14.16
N GLY A 87 22.97 6.83 12.89
CA GLY A 87 22.45 5.60 12.33
C GLY A 87 20.95 5.40 12.48
N SER A 88 20.24 6.30 13.14
CA SER A 88 18.78 6.23 13.31
C SER A 88 18.06 6.40 11.99
N LEU A 89 17.00 5.61 11.75
CA LEU A 89 16.15 5.71 10.56
C LEU A 89 15.01 6.73 10.71
N SER A 90 14.70 7.13 11.95
CA SER A 90 13.72 8.16 12.27
C SER A 90 14.35 9.27 13.11
N SER A 91 13.80 10.46 12.96
CA SER A 91 14.08 11.62 13.80
C SER A 91 12.78 12.20 14.34
N GLU A 92 12.86 13.35 14.98
CA GLU A 92 11.70 14.07 15.50
C GLU A 92 11.68 15.50 14.99
N VAL A 93 10.50 15.98 14.58
CA VAL A 93 10.24 17.36 14.21
C VAL A 93 8.88 17.79 14.75
N CYS A 94 8.79 18.96 15.38
CA CYS A 94 7.57 19.47 15.99
C CYS A 94 6.90 18.48 16.97
N GLY A 95 7.69 17.67 17.71
CA GLY A 95 7.20 16.66 18.64
C GLY A 95 6.64 15.40 18.02
N LYS A 96 6.82 15.19 16.70
CA LYS A 96 6.33 14.03 15.96
C LYS A 96 7.47 13.24 15.32
N PRO A 97 7.36 11.92 15.20
CA PRO A 97 8.32 11.14 14.45
C PRO A 97 8.33 11.56 12.98
N CYS A 98 9.51 11.53 12.38
CA CYS A 98 9.68 11.81 10.96
C CYS A 98 10.79 10.97 10.35
N CYS A 99 10.83 10.88 9.02
CA CYS A 99 11.95 10.33 8.27
C CYS A 99 12.21 11.14 7.01
N ILE A 100 13.41 11.04 6.48
CA ILE A 100 13.81 11.62 5.20
C ILE A 100 14.19 10.47 4.28
N ALA A 101 13.61 10.44 3.08
CA ALA A 101 13.94 9.46 2.03
C ALA A 101 14.40 10.18 0.76
N ALA A 102 15.20 9.52 -0.09
CA ALA A 102 15.52 10.05 -1.40
C ALA A 102 14.24 10.19 -2.24
N CYS A 103 14.13 11.29 -2.98
CA CYS A 103 13.01 11.48 -3.90
C CYS A 103 13.17 10.52 -5.10
N ILE A 104 12.23 9.61 -5.28
CA ILE A 104 12.19 8.70 -6.42
C ILE A 104 11.64 9.48 -7.62
N PRO A 105 12.29 9.44 -8.81
CA PRO A 105 11.78 10.08 -10.00
C PRO A 105 10.52 9.41 -10.51
N GLY A 106 9.69 10.15 -11.24
CA GLY A 106 8.46 9.64 -11.84
C GLY A 106 7.21 10.36 -11.34
N GLN A 107 6.08 9.87 -11.81
CA GLN A 107 4.76 10.43 -11.51
C GLN A 107 3.72 9.33 -11.37
N TYR A 108 2.59 9.67 -10.79
CA TYR A 108 1.38 8.86 -10.84
C TYR A 108 0.86 8.74 -12.27
N VAL A 109 0.47 7.53 -12.67
CA VAL A 109 -0.21 7.25 -13.95
C VAL A 109 -1.52 6.55 -13.67
N GLU A 110 -2.63 7.14 -14.10
CA GLU A 110 -3.98 6.62 -13.81
C GLU A 110 -4.26 5.31 -14.56
N LEU A 111 -3.79 5.19 -15.79
CA LEU A 111 -4.01 4.03 -16.67
C LEU A 111 -2.66 3.47 -17.17
N PRO A 112 -1.89 2.78 -16.30
CA PRO A 112 -0.60 2.22 -16.70
C PRO A 112 -0.78 1.15 -17.77
N SER A 113 0.24 1.01 -18.62
CA SER A 113 0.26 -0.01 -19.70
C SER A 113 0.41 -1.43 -19.13
N ALA A 114 0.04 -2.45 -19.92
CA ALA A 114 0.27 -3.85 -19.56
C ALA A 114 1.77 -4.14 -19.31
N LYS A 115 2.67 -3.44 -20.03
CA LYS A 115 4.12 -3.54 -19.79
C LYS A 115 4.49 -3.14 -18.37
N VAL A 116 3.97 -2.01 -17.88
CA VAL A 116 4.24 -1.52 -16.53
C VAL A 116 3.60 -2.45 -15.48
N CYS A 117 2.42 -3.02 -15.76
CA CYS A 117 1.83 -4.05 -14.91
C CYS A 117 2.75 -5.27 -14.76
N GLY A 118 3.39 -5.71 -15.85
CA GLY A 118 4.39 -6.78 -15.82
C GLY A 118 5.65 -6.40 -15.02
N GLU A 119 6.17 -5.19 -15.20
CA GLU A 119 7.29 -4.68 -14.41
C GLU A 119 6.94 -4.65 -12.91
N LEU A 120 5.73 -4.19 -12.57
CA LEU A 120 5.24 -4.20 -11.18
C LEU A 120 5.15 -5.61 -10.62
N GLY A 121 4.63 -6.58 -11.40
CA GLY A 121 4.60 -7.98 -10.98
C GLY A 121 5.98 -8.52 -10.61
N ALA A 122 6.98 -8.24 -11.45
CA ALA A 122 8.36 -8.65 -11.17
C ALA A 122 8.95 -7.95 -9.94
N VAL A 123 8.72 -6.64 -9.76
CA VAL A 123 9.18 -5.88 -8.59
C VAL A 123 8.49 -6.39 -7.32
N LEU A 124 7.18 -6.66 -7.36
CA LEU A 124 6.45 -7.21 -6.22
C LEU A 124 7.00 -8.59 -5.80
N ALA A 125 7.30 -9.46 -6.76
CA ALA A 125 7.93 -10.75 -6.49
C ALA A 125 9.33 -10.61 -5.90
N GLN A 126 10.14 -9.63 -6.36
CA GLN A 126 11.43 -9.29 -5.77
C GLN A 126 11.27 -8.79 -4.32
N MET A 127 10.27 -7.95 -4.04
CA MET A 127 9.97 -7.49 -2.68
C MET A 127 9.65 -8.68 -1.77
N HIS A 128 8.76 -9.59 -2.21
CA HIS A 128 8.38 -10.78 -1.44
C HIS A 128 9.56 -11.73 -1.19
N SER A 129 10.46 -11.88 -2.16
CA SER A 129 11.69 -12.67 -1.97
C SER A 129 12.68 -11.96 -1.03
N ALA A 130 12.77 -10.64 -1.11
CA ALA A 130 13.68 -9.85 -0.30
C ALA A 130 13.33 -9.86 1.20
N VAL A 131 12.06 -10.08 1.56
CA VAL A 131 11.60 -10.07 2.96
C VAL A 131 11.65 -11.43 3.66
N GLU A 132 12.10 -12.49 3.00
CA GLU A 132 12.22 -13.82 3.59
C GLU A 132 13.13 -13.85 4.83
N ASP A 133 14.14 -12.97 4.87
CA ASP A 133 15.06 -12.79 6.00
C ASP A 133 14.76 -11.53 6.85
N PHE A 134 13.62 -10.88 6.64
CA PHE A 134 13.21 -9.71 7.42
C PHE A 134 12.64 -10.15 8.78
N PRO A 135 13.25 -9.73 9.93
CA PRO A 135 12.97 -10.36 11.21
C PRO A 135 11.74 -9.78 11.95
N LEU A 136 11.26 -8.60 11.55
CA LEU A 136 10.18 -7.94 12.26
C LEU A 136 8.81 -8.39 11.76
N VAL A 137 7.84 -8.41 12.67
CA VAL A 137 6.46 -8.83 12.40
C VAL A 137 5.51 -7.71 12.79
N GLN A 138 4.58 -7.40 11.88
CA GLN A 138 3.50 -6.44 12.09
C GLN A 138 2.16 -7.07 11.76
N GLU A 139 1.21 -7.00 12.66
CA GLU A 139 -0.16 -7.45 12.42
C GLU A 139 -0.85 -6.56 11.37
N ASN A 140 -1.71 -7.16 10.54
CA ASN A 140 -2.54 -6.41 9.60
C ASN A 140 -3.61 -5.60 10.34
N THR A 141 -3.39 -4.30 10.47
CA THR A 141 -4.31 -3.38 11.14
C THR A 141 -5.64 -3.16 10.41
N LYS A 142 -5.75 -3.63 9.16
CA LYS A 142 -6.96 -3.57 8.32
C LYS A 142 -7.51 -4.96 7.97
N GLY A 143 -7.07 -6.00 8.70
CA GLY A 143 -7.52 -7.38 8.54
C GLY A 143 -8.82 -7.70 9.26
N SER A 144 -9.08 -8.99 9.47
CA SER A 144 -10.32 -9.53 10.03
C SER A 144 -10.72 -8.93 11.37
N LYS A 145 -9.78 -8.67 12.27
CA LYS A 145 -10.06 -8.02 13.56
C LYS A 145 -10.65 -6.61 13.39
N PHE A 146 -10.12 -5.85 12.43
CA PHE A 146 -10.65 -4.54 12.09
C PHE A 146 -12.08 -4.65 11.54
N TRP A 147 -12.31 -5.57 10.59
CA TRP A 147 -13.64 -5.75 9.99
C TRP A 147 -14.69 -6.07 11.03
N LEU A 148 -14.41 -7.05 11.91
CA LEU A 148 -15.31 -7.44 13.00
C LEU A 148 -15.57 -6.29 13.98
N SER A 149 -14.57 -5.44 14.23
CA SER A 149 -14.71 -4.31 15.17
C SER A 149 -15.57 -3.17 14.63
N VAL A 150 -15.53 -2.91 13.31
CA VAL A 150 -16.25 -1.77 12.70
C VAL A 150 -17.62 -2.15 12.17
N MET A 151 -17.83 -3.42 11.79
CA MET A 151 -19.05 -3.91 11.17
C MET A 151 -20.32 -3.59 11.97
N PRO A 152 -20.39 -3.78 13.31
CA PRO A 152 -21.60 -3.44 14.06
C PRO A 152 -22.00 -1.95 13.96
N GLY A 153 -20.99 -1.06 13.90
CA GLY A 153 -21.20 0.38 13.73
C GLY A 153 -21.72 0.78 12.35
N LEU A 154 -21.48 -0.05 11.33
CA LEU A 154 -21.94 0.18 9.96
C LEU A 154 -23.42 -0.17 9.76
N LYS A 155 -24.01 -1.04 10.60
CA LYS A 155 -25.39 -1.53 10.47
C LYS A 155 -26.44 -0.43 10.30
N PRO A 156 -26.44 0.68 11.05
CA PRO A 156 -27.42 1.73 10.91
C PRO A 156 -27.38 2.49 9.57
N TYR A 157 -26.28 2.40 8.85
CA TYR A 157 -26.04 3.17 7.62
C TYR A 157 -26.25 2.38 6.34
N LEU A 158 -26.30 1.04 6.41
CA LEU A 158 -26.41 0.17 5.26
C LEU A 158 -27.83 -0.36 5.11
N PRO A 159 -28.36 -0.47 3.86
CA PRO A 159 -29.55 -1.26 3.59
C PRO A 159 -29.36 -2.70 4.11
N GLU A 160 -30.42 -3.30 4.66
CA GLU A 160 -30.40 -4.65 5.27
C GLU A 160 -29.67 -5.68 4.37
N ARG A 161 -30.06 -5.78 3.09
CA ARG A 161 -29.45 -6.68 2.13
C ARG A 161 -27.93 -6.46 1.96
N LEU A 162 -27.47 -5.21 2.03
CA LEU A 162 -26.07 -4.89 1.86
C LEU A 162 -25.27 -5.23 3.13
N TYR A 163 -25.87 -5.03 4.29
CA TYR A 163 -25.30 -5.43 5.57
C TYR A 163 -25.19 -6.95 5.69
N GLU A 164 -26.23 -7.69 5.29
CA GLU A 164 -26.20 -9.16 5.24
C GLU A 164 -25.09 -9.69 4.34
N LEU A 165 -24.93 -9.09 3.15
CA LEU A 165 -23.84 -9.43 2.24
C LEU A 165 -22.44 -9.18 2.86
N LEU A 166 -22.29 -8.05 3.56
CA LEU A 166 -21.06 -7.72 4.28
C LEU A 166 -20.78 -8.74 5.38
N GLU A 167 -21.79 -9.11 6.16
CA GLU A 167 -21.71 -10.07 7.25
C GLU A 167 -21.34 -11.47 6.75
N GLU A 168 -21.99 -11.94 5.67
CA GLU A 168 -21.64 -13.19 5.00
C GLU A 168 -20.18 -13.21 4.53
N GLU A 169 -19.73 -12.14 3.86
CA GLU A 169 -18.38 -12.11 3.30
C GLU A 169 -17.31 -12.01 4.40
N VAL A 170 -17.56 -11.20 5.44
CA VAL A 170 -16.66 -11.12 6.60
C VAL A 170 -16.56 -12.48 7.29
N SER A 171 -17.70 -13.16 7.55
CA SER A 171 -17.70 -14.49 8.16
C SER A 171 -16.91 -15.48 7.33
N TYR A 172 -17.17 -15.52 6.02
CA TYR A 172 -16.44 -16.40 5.09
C TYR A 172 -14.92 -16.16 5.16
N GLN A 173 -14.49 -14.92 5.13
CA GLN A 173 -13.06 -14.58 5.12
C GLN A 173 -12.37 -14.83 6.48
N VAL A 174 -13.12 -14.75 7.59
CA VAL A 174 -12.63 -15.13 8.93
C VAL A 174 -12.45 -16.66 9.01
N ASP A 175 -13.42 -17.42 8.51
CA ASP A 175 -13.33 -18.88 8.48
C ASP A 175 -12.18 -19.36 7.57
N LEU A 176 -12.02 -18.71 6.40
CA LEU A 176 -10.91 -18.99 5.50
C LEU A 176 -9.56 -18.73 6.17
N GLU A 177 -9.39 -17.62 6.87
CA GLU A 177 -8.15 -17.26 7.57
C GLU A 177 -7.74 -18.31 8.61
N ASN A 178 -8.72 -18.99 9.21
CA ASN A 178 -8.49 -20.06 10.17
C ASN A 178 -8.22 -21.43 9.52
N SER A 179 -8.44 -21.57 8.21
CA SER A 179 -8.29 -22.82 7.50
C SER A 179 -6.83 -23.28 7.36
N PRO A 180 -6.57 -24.59 7.26
CA PRO A 180 -5.24 -25.10 6.96
C PRO A 180 -4.68 -24.61 5.61
N ALA A 181 -5.54 -24.47 4.59
CA ALA A 181 -5.15 -24.00 3.27
C ALA A 181 -4.58 -22.55 3.32
N TYR A 182 -5.27 -21.65 4.02
CA TYR A 182 -4.78 -20.27 4.18
C TYR A 182 -3.46 -20.22 4.96
N LYS A 183 -3.33 -21.01 6.02
CA LYS A 183 -2.11 -21.07 6.84
C LYS A 183 -0.90 -21.67 6.12
N ALA A 184 -1.14 -22.44 5.05
CA ALA A 184 -0.10 -23.02 4.21
C ALA A 184 0.42 -22.04 3.14
N LEU A 185 -0.25 -20.91 2.91
CA LEU A 185 0.21 -19.91 1.94
C LEU A 185 1.57 -19.34 2.32
N PRO A 186 2.47 -19.15 1.36
CA PRO A 186 3.70 -18.39 1.54
C PRO A 186 3.37 -16.98 2.05
N ASN A 187 4.03 -16.55 3.11
CA ASN A 187 3.72 -15.30 3.78
C ASN A 187 4.98 -14.56 4.26
N GLY A 188 4.85 -13.29 4.52
CA GLY A 188 5.90 -12.42 5.01
C GLY A 188 5.42 -10.98 5.09
N ALA A 189 6.37 -10.04 5.14
CA ALA A 189 6.02 -8.63 5.04
C ALA A 189 5.53 -8.29 3.64
N VAL A 190 4.34 -7.69 3.55
CA VAL A 190 3.69 -7.24 2.32
C VAL A 190 3.41 -5.75 2.39
N HIS A 191 3.22 -5.10 1.23
CA HIS A 191 2.86 -3.68 1.17
C HIS A 191 1.43 -3.43 1.68
N ALA A 192 0.50 -4.29 1.30
CA ALA A 192 -0.92 -4.31 1.68
C ALA A 192 -1.77 -3.11 1.19
N ASP A 193 -1.17 -2.15 0.47
CA ASP A 193 -1.84 -0.95 -0.06
C ASP A 193 -1.23 -0.48 -1.39
N LEU A 194 -0.66 -1.41 -2.19
CA LEU A 194 0.05 -1.09 -3.43
C LEU A 194 -0.92 -0.75 -4.57
N PHE A 195 -1.56 0.40 -4.44
CA PHE A 195 -2.36 1.02 -5.46
C PHE A 195 -1.48 1.80 -6.45
N ARG A 196 -2.06 2.18 -7.59
CA ARG A 196 -1.36 2.96 -8.63
C ARG A 196 -0.75 4.26 -8.11
N ASN A 197 -1.40 4.93 -7.16
CA ASN A 197 -0.91 6.16 -6.52
C ASN A 197 0.24 5.94 -5.51
N ASN A 198 0.53 4.68 -5.16
CA ASN A 198 1.66 4.29 -4.33
C ASN A 198 2.84 3.77 -5.15
N SER A 199 2.85 4.07 -6.44
CA SER A 199 3.95 3.81 -7.37
C SER A 199 4.30 5.04 -8.18
N LEU A 200 5.53 5.10 -8.64
CA LEU A 200 6.04 6.15 -9.50
C LEU A 200 6.47 5.56 -10.82
N ILE A 201 6.07 6.21 -11.91
CA ILE A 201 6.32 5.78 -13.29
C ILE A 201 7.01 6.92 -14.03
N GLU A 202 8.16 6.64 -14.62
CA GLU A 202 8.80 7.54 -15.57
C GLU A 202 8.11 7.42 -16.93
N VAL A 203 7.74 8.58 -17.48
CA VAL A 203 7.07 8.67 -18.80
C VAL A 203 7.95 9.46 -19.74
N ASN A 204 8.48 8.78 -20.78
CA ASN A 204 9.31 9.36 -21.82
C ASN A 204 8.61 9.20 -23.18
N GLY A 205 7.80 10.19 -23.56
CA GLY A 205 6.95 10.10 -24.75
C GLY A 205 5.88 9.03 -24.62
N LYS A 206 6.01 7.91 -25.33
CA LYS A 206 5.11 6.74 -25.24
C LYS A 206 5.67 5.62 -24.36
N GLU A 207 6.89 5.76 -23.90
CA GLU A 207 7.53 4.75 -23.05
C GLU A 207 7.23 5.04 -21.59
N GLU A 208 6.69 4.04 -20.93
CA GLU A 208 6.45 4.00 -19.49
C GLU A 208 7.40 2.99 -18.86
N LYS A 209 7.92 3.31 -17.69
CA LYS A 209 8.76 2.43 -16.88
C LYS A 209 8.46 2.64 -15.41
N LEU A 210 8.24 1.55 -14.66
CA LEU A 210 8.12 1.60 -13.22
C LEU A 210 9.44 2.10 -12.63
N SER A 211 9.40 3.18 -11.85
CA SER A 211 10.60 3.75 -11.26
C SER A 211 10.72 3.47 -9.76
N GLY A 212 9.62 3.28 -9.04
CA GLY A 212 9.70 2.89 -7.64
C GLY A 212 8.36 2.79 -6.93
N ILE A 213 8.42 2.28 -5.71
CA ILE A 213 7.27 2.04 -4.81
C ILE A 213 7.41 2.91 -3.57
N ILE A 214 6.29 3.51 -3.15
CA ILE A 214 6.21 4.43 -2.00
C ILE A 214 5.05 4.04 -1.07
N ASP A 215 4.99 4.65 0.10
CA ASP A 215 3.86 4.56 1.05
C ASP A 215 3.62 3.17 1.65
N PHE A 216 4.62 2.66 2.37
CA PHE A 216 4.57 1.36 3.06
C PHE A 216 3.86 1.37 4.42
N TYR A 217 3.11 2.42 4.78
CA TYR A 217 2.61 2.60 6.16
C TYR A 217 1.37 1.76 6.50
N PHE A 218 0.92 0.93 5.55
CA PHE A 218 -0.01 -0.18 5.79
C PHE A 218 0.65 -1.56 5.71
N ALA A 219 1.98 -1.61 5.51
CA ALA A 219 2.71 -2.86 5.43
C ALA A 219 2.50 -3.71 6.69
N CYS A 220 2.37 -5.02 6.49
CA CYS A 220 2.08 -5.98 7.54
C CYS A 220 2.53 -7.39 7.14
N ASN A 221 2.46 -8.34 8.04
CA ASN A 221 2.65 -9.74 7.68
C ASN A 221 1.34 -10.35 7.20
N ALA A 222 1.35 -10.87 5.98
CA ALA A 222 0.21 -11.53 5.34
C ALA A 222 0.69 -12.50 4.24
N PRO A 223 -0.20 -13.37 3.69
CA PRO A 223 0.15 -14.13 2.50
C PRO A 223 0.58 -13.23 1.34
N PHE A 224 1.65 -13.60 0.64
CA PHE A 224 2.11 -12.84 -0.53
C PHE A 224 1.05 -12.72 -1.62
N LEU A 225 0.20 -13.76 -1.74
CA LEU A 225 -0.94 -13.77 -2.65
C LEU A 225 -1.95 -12.64 -2.38
N TYR A 226 -2.08 -12.20 -1.12
CA TYR A 226 -2.93 -11.06 -0.74
C TYR A 226 -2.44 -9.76 -1.38
N ASP A 227 -1.14 -9.51 -1.37
CA ASP A 227 -0.55 -8.30 -1.96
C ASP A 227 -0.74 -8.27 -3.48
N LEU A 228 -0.53 -9.43 -4.13
CA LEU A 228 -0.80 -9.58 -5.57
C LEU A 228 -2.28 -9.32 -5.90
N ALA A 229 -3.20 -9.79 -5.06
CA ALA A 229 -4.64 -9.56 -5.22
C ALA A 229 -5.02 -8.07 -5.03
N VAL A 230 -4.37 -7.35 -4.11
CA VAL A 230 -4.53 -5.90 -3.94
C VAL A 230 -4.14 -5.17 -5.22
N VAL A 231 -2.96 -5.47 -5.76
CA VAL A 231 -2.47 -4.89 -7.01
C VAL A 231 -3.44 -5.17 -8.15
N LEU A 232 -3.85 -6.42 -8.36
CA LEU A 232 -4.75 -6.76 -9.45
C LEU A 232 -6.07 -5.99 -9.38
N ASN A 233 -6.65 -5.88 -8.21
CA ASN A 233 -7.93 -5.21 -7.99
C ASN A 233 -7.91 -3.69 -8.18
N ASP A 234 -6.73 -3.08 -8.27
CA ASP A 234 -6.59 -1.66 -8.58
C ASP A 234 -5.99 -1.41 -9.98
N TRP A 235 -4.89 -2.08 -10.30
CA TRP A 235 -4.11 -1.83 -11.51
C TRP A 235 -4.69 -2.47 -12.77
N CYS A 236 -5.31 -3.64 -12.62
CA CYS A 236 -5.68 -4.51 -13.72
C CYS A 236 -7.20 -4.60 -13.88
N ILE A 237 -7.89 -3.48 -13.76
CA ILE A 237 -9.34 -3.42 -13.92
C ILE A 237 -9.76 -2.29 -14.87
N ASN A 238 -10.95 -2.43 -15.44
CA ASN A 238 -11.68 -1.31 -15.99
C ASN A 238 -12.25 -0.48 -14.83
N LEU A 239 -11.90 0.80 -14.74
CA LEU A 239 -12.26 1.67 -13.62
C LEU A 239 -13.76 1.95 -13.50
N GLU A 240 -14.49 1.89 -14.62
CA GLU A 240 -15.94 2.12 -14.65
C GLU A 240 -16.71 0.88 -14.23
N THR A 241 -16.33 -0.30 -14.78
CA THR A 241 -17.06 -1.55 -14.57
C THR A 241 -16.56 -2.37 -13.39
N GLY A 242 -15.28 -2.25 -13.01
CA GLY A 242 -14.60 -3.11 -12.02
C GLY A 242 -14.18 -4.48 -12.57
N GLU A 243 -14.46 -4.76 -13.85
CA GLU A 243 -14.07 -6.00 -14.52
C GLU A 243 -12.55 -6.07 -14.70
N ILE A 244 -12.00 -7.29 -14.74
CA ILE A 244 -10.57 -7.50 -14.94
C ILE A 244 -10.18 -7.13 -16.38
N ASP A 245 -9.16 -6.30 -16.51
CA ASP A 245 -8.42 -6.07 -17.76
C ASP A 245 -7.43 -7.25 -17.94
N MET A 246 -7.87 -8.29 -18.64
CA MET A 246 -7.11 -9.54 -18.78
C MET A 246 -5.69 -9.36 -19.34
N PRO A 247 -5.44 -8.52 -20.36
CA PRO A 247 -4.08 -8.23 -20.81
C PRO A 247 -3.15 -7.68 -19.72
N LYS A 248 -3.64 -6.75 -18.89
CA LYS A 248 -2.87 -6.19 -17.76
C LYS A 248 -2.69 -7.21 -16.65
N ALA A 249 -3.75 -7.93 -16.31
CA ALA A 249 -3.74 -8.93 -15.27
C ALA A 249 -2.78 -10.08 -15.60
N GLN A 250 -2.79 -10.58 -16.84
CA GLN A 250 -1.87 -11.63 -17.26
C GLN A 250 -0.43 -11.13 -17.26
N ALA A 251 -0.17 -9.90 -17.73
CA ALA A 251 1.17 -9.31 -17.69
C ALA A 251 1.70 -9.19 -16.25
N LEU A 252 0.85 -8.79 -15.29
CA LEU A 252 1.19 -8.73 -13.86
C LEU A 252 1.59 -10.11 -13.34
N ILE A 253 0.79 -11.14 -13.62
CA ILE A 253 1.03 -12.52 -13.17
C ILE A 253 2.30 -13.09 -13.82
N ASP A 254 2.49 -12.89 -15.11
CA ASP A 254 3.68 -13.35 -15.83
C ASP A 254 4.95 -12.67 -15.28
N GLY A 255 4.87 -11.36 -15.02
CA GLY A 255 5.94 -10.61 -14.38
C GLY A 255 6.29 -11.16 -13.00
N TYR A 256 5.29 -11.43 -12.17
CA TYR A 256 5.48 -12.03 -10.84
C TYR A 256 6.13 -13.42 -10.95
N ASN A 257 5.58 -14.30 -11.79
CA ASN A 257 6.07 -15.67 -12.00
C ASN A 257 7.48 -15.72 -12.58
N SER A 258 7.92 -14.69 -13.29
CA SER A 258 9.28 -14.61 -13.84
C SER A 258 10.37 -14.53 -12.75
N VAL A 259 10.00 -14.13 -11.54
CA VAL A 259 10.90 -13.96 -10.38
C VAL A 259 10.59 -14.97 -9.27
N ARG A 260 9.31 -15.13 -8.94
CA ARG A 260 8.83 -16.00 -7.87
C ARG A 260 7.60 -16.77 -8.34
N ALA A 261 7.78 -18.08 -8.54
CA ALA A 261 6.68 -18.92 -9.00
C ALA A 261 5.55 -19.00 -7.96
N LEU A 262 4.32 -18.83 -8.43
CA LEU A 262 3.12 -19.09 -7.64
C LEU A 262 2.95 -20.60 -7.43
N THR A 263 2.56 -20.97 -6.22
CA THR A 263 2.39 -22.38 -5.78
C THR A 263 0.99 -22.89 -6.10
N GLU A 264 0.77 -24.20 -5.93
CA GLU A 264 -0.58 -24.78 -6.02
C GLU A 264 -1.52 -24.20 -4.96
N ALA A 265 -1.02 -23.98 -3.74
CA ALA A 265 -1.79 -23.33 -2.68
C ALA A 265 -2.24 -21.89 -3.05
N ASP A 266 -1.38 -21.15 -3.76
CA ASP A 266 -1.74 -19.83 -4.29
C ASP A 266 -2.88 -19.95 -5.32
N ARG A 267 -2.84 -20.96 -6.19
CA ARG A 267 -3.89 -21.20 -7.20
C ARG A 267 -5.23 -21.58 -6.58
N GLU A 268 -5.22 -22.46 -5.59
CA GLU A 268 -6.43 -22.88 -4.89
C GLU A 268 -7.17 -21.70 -4.24
N LEU A 269 -6.44 -20.72 -3.69
CA LEU A 269 -7.00 -19.60 -2.96
C LEU A 269 -7.04 -18.28 -3.75
N TRP A 270 -6.72 -18.30 -5.05
CA TRP A 270 -6.63 -17.09 -5.85
C TRP A 270 -7.88 -16.24 -5.83
N GLN A 271 -9.04 -16.85 -6.13
CA GLN A 271 -10.32 -16.14 -6.10
C GLN A 271 -10.63 -15.57 -4.71
N ASP A 272 -10.35 -16.34 -3.67
CA ASP A 272 -10.63 -15.94 -2.29
C ASP A 272 -9.76 -14.77 -1.84
N MET A 273 -8.50 -14.73 -2.31
CA MET A 273 -7.62 -13.59 -2.05
C MET A 273 -8.05 -12.32 -2.80
N LEU A 274 -8.53 -12.45 -4.03
CA LEU A 274 -9.12 -11.32 -4.77
C LEU A 274 -10.36 -10.76 -4.05
N ARG A 275 -11.22 -11.64 -3.51
CA ARG A 275 -12.38 -11.26 -2.68
C ARG A 275 -11.90 -10.58 -1.39
N ARG A 276 -10.92 -11.19 -0.70
CA ARG A 276 -10.35 -10.66 0.55
C ARG A 276 -9.77 -9.27 0.38
N ALA A 277 -9.01 -9.05 -0.68
CA ALA A 277 -8.45 -7.75 -0.99
C ALA A 277 -9.54 -6.71 -1.27
N ALA A 278 -10.56 -7.07 -2.05
CA ALA A 278 -11.68 -6.17 -2.31
C ALA A 278 -12.49 -5.85 -1.04
N LEU A 279 -12.75 -6.84 -0.19
CA LEU A 279 -13.45 -6.67 1.10
C LEU A 279 -12.71 -5.70 2.01
N ARG A 280 -11.37 -5.83 2.13
CA ARG A 280 -10.56 -4.93 2.96
C ARG A 280 -10.80 -3.46 2.60
N PHE A 281 -10.78 -3.13 1.31
CA PHE A 281 -10.97 -1.76 0.85
C PHE A 281 -12.42 -1.32 0.92
N TRP A 282 -13.37 -2.23 0.66
CA TRP A 282 -14.79 -1.93 0.83
C TRP A 282 -15.11 -1.56 2.28
N VAL A 283 -14.70 -2.38 3.25
CA VAL A 283 -14.91 -2.10 4.69
C VAL A 283 -14.23 -0.81 5.12
N SER A 284 -12.99 -0.58 4.69
CA SER A 284 -12.27 0.66 5.04
C SER A 284 -12.97 1.91 4.50
N ARG A 285 -13.46 1.87 3.25
CA ARG A 285 -14.18 3.00 2.64
C ARG A 285 -15.55 3.20 3.27
N LEU A 286 -16.29 2.13 3.62
CA LEU A 286 -17.54 2.23 4.38
C LEU A 286 -17.30 2.91 5.73
N TYR A 287 -16.24 2.50 6.44
CA TYR A 287 -15.88 3.08 7.72
C TYR A 287 -15.57 4.58 7.60
N ASP A 288 -14.70 4.95 6.66
CA ASP A 288 -14.30 6.34 6.48
C ASP A 288 -15.46 7.23 5.97
N TYR A 289 -16.39 6.65 5.19
CA TYR A 289 -17.53 7.36 4.63
C TYR A 289 -18.65 7.64 5.65
N TYR A 290 -19.02 6.61 6.44
CA TYR A 290 -20.14 6.70 7.38
C TYR A 290 -19.74 7.07 8.81
N MET A 291 -18.49 6.81 9.18
CA MET A 291 -17.93 7.11 10.50
C MET A 291 -16.66 7.95 10.37
N PRO A 292 -16.71 9.11 9.68
CA PRO A 292 -15.54 9.94 9.44
C PRO A 292 -14.99 10.43 10.78
N ARG A 293 -13.67 10.42 10.88
CA ARG A 293 -12.98 10.93 12.07
C ARG A 293 -13.12 12.44 12.16
N PRO A 294 -13.31 13.02 13.37
CA PRO A 294 -13.23 14.47 13.57
C PRO A 294 -11.87 14.96 13.07
N ALA A 295 -11.81 15.95 12.23
CA ALA A 295 -10.59 16.53 11.61
C ALA A 295 -10.11 15.90 10.28
N SER A 296 -10.80 14.96 9.65
CA SER A 296 -10.45 14.61 8.27
C SER A 296 -10.93 15.72 7.32
N LEU A 297 -9.98 16.50 6.81
CA LEU A 297 -10.21 17.51 5.76
C LEU A 297 -10.49 16.87 4.38
N LEU A 298 -10.51 15.55 4.31
CA LEU A 298 -10.56 14.79 3.08
C LEU A 298 -11.97 14.26 2.83
N LYS A 299 -12.41 14.39 1.59
CA LYS A 299 -13.64 13.75 1.13
C LYS A 299 -13.39 12.24 1.08
N PRO A 300 -14.15 11.42 1.84
CA PRO A 300 -14.00 9.97 1.78
C PRO A 300 -14.21 9.43 0.36
N HIS A 301 -13.48 8.39 0.00
CA HIS A 301 -13.72 7.68 -1.25
C HIS A 301 -15.08 7.00 -1.24
N ASP A 302 -15.73 6.94 -2.41
CA ASP A 302 -17.00 6.22 -2.59
C ASP A 302 -16.79 4.72 -2.33
N PRO A 303 -17.49 4.11 -1.36
CA PRO A 303 -17.39 2.69 -1.07
C PRO A 303 -17.97 1.80 -2.18
N SER A 304 -18.87 2.30 -3.04
CA SER A 304 -19.52 1.53 -4.10
C SER A 304 -18.54 0.94 -5.12
N HIS A 305 -17.37 1.56 -5.30
CA HIS A 305 -16.34 1.06 -6.19
C HIS A 305 -15.83 -0.34 -5.76
N PHE A 306 -15.44 -0.49 -4.49
CA PHE A 306 -14.96 -1.79 -3.99
C PHE A 306 -16.08 -2.77 -3.66
N GLU A 307 -17.29 -2.31 -3.37
CA GLU A 307 -18.48 -3.15 -3.35
C GLU A 307 -18.66 -3.87 -4.68
N LYS A 308 -18.64 -3.10 -5.78
CA LYS A 308 -18.75 -3.63 -7.14
C LYS A 308 -17.65 -4.67 -7.44
N ILE A 309 -16.39 -4.34 -7.15
CA ILE A 309 -15.25 -5.24 -7.36
C ILE A 309 -15.45 -6.53 -6.55
N MET A 310 -15.80 -6.44 -5.27
CA MET A 310 -16.04 -7.60 -4.41
C MET A 310 -17.14 -8.50 -4.97
N LEU A 311 -18.26 -7.93 -5.40
CA LEU A 311 -19.35 -8.68 -6.00
C LEU A 311 -18.93 -9.40 -7.30
N LEU A 312 -18.11 -8.76 -8.14
CA LEU A 312 -17.57 -9.38 -9.34
C LEU A 312 -16.63 -10.54 -8.99
N ARG A 313 -15.73 -10.37 -8.03
CA ARG A 313 -14.81 -11.43 -7.60
C ARG A 313 -15.55 -12.59 -6.94
N ARG A 314 -16.62 -12.31 -6.20
CA ARG A 314 -17.49 -13.35 -5.60
C ARG A 314 -18.19 -14.21 -6.66
N LYS A 315 -18.56 -13.63 -7.81
CA LYS A 315 -19.26 -14.31 -8.90
C LYS A 315 -18.34 -14.93 -9.94
N ALA A 316 -17.06 -14.57 -9.94
CA ALA A 316 -16.11 -15.02 -10.93
C ALA A 316 -15.98 -16.56 -10.92
N LYS A 317 -15.81 -17.15 -12.10
CA LYS A 317 -15.39 -18.53 -12.26
C LYS A 317 -13.88 -18.58 -12.49
N ALA A 318 -13.26 -19.71 -12.33
CA ALA A 318 -11.82 -19.87 -12.58
C ALA A 318 -11.43 -19.42 -14.00
N SER A 319 -12.31 -19.62 -15.00
CA SER A 319 -12.11 -19.16 -16.39
C SER A 319 -12.13 -17.64 -16.57
N ASP A 320 -12.67 -16.90 -15.60
CA ASP A 320 -12.84 -15.45 -15.65
C ASP A 320 -11.66 -14.72 -14.96
N LEU A 321 -10.71 -15.49 -14.43
CA LEU A 321 -9.54 -15.00 -13.72
C LEU A 321 -8.27 -15.21 -14.57
N PRO A 322 -7.26 -14.35 -14.42
CA PRO A 322 -5.98 -14.60 -15.07
C PRO A 322 -5.39 -15.90 -14.54
N TRP A 323 -4.72 -16.62 -15.43
CA TRP A 323 -4.05 -17.87 -15.07
C TRP A 323 -2.86 -17.59 -14.15
N ILE A 324 -2.80 -18.27 -13.00
CA ILE A 324 -1.69 -18.24 -12.05
C ILE A 324 -1.01 -19.60 -11.88
#